data_ce5ead4bf0731751ff50eae44dca130d
#
_entry.id   ce5ead4bf0731751ff50eae44dca130d
#
_cell.length_a   1.000
_cell.length_b   1.000
_cell.length_c   1.000
_cell.angle_alpha   90.00
_cell.angle_beta   90.00
_cell.angle_gamma   90.00
#
_symmetry.space_group_name_H-M   'P 1'
#
loop_
_entity.id
_entity.type
_entity.pdbx_description
1 polymer ?
#
loop_
_entity_poly.entity_id
_entity_poly.type
_entity_poly.pdbx_seq_one_letter_code
_entity_poly.pdbx_strand_id
1 'polypeptide(L)'
;VRDTNGDGVGDTGVIVMGLLFDMEETEIPRDNGLKDHKAFISYAEDLIYEKSGVNCELCLRTYVNPTSTMDEAYIDVIPARKAVTITGLTPVIHEVSDKIYKELVNVMLPISAVLVCLAMLILHRNPKVIIVGGLPIAMSLAITFGITVIFDIMLTPMIISAAPILVGLGVDYALHLTNRIEENRVELIEEKLEKAWEANRDGLNSETINPWDPVISLTATVRAALTTGNAIMLSAMTTIIGFSVLTWTFLVPIQPMRTVGITLLIGIFVTFLLSMLMVPALVELLRYRKGKTQLFDKMWDRIGEVPVKGTIVVILAALVVTVLGVAMFSETMGQQIAAGR
;
A
#
# COMPACT_ATOMS: atom_id res chain seq x y z
N VAL A 1 -30.30 -22.41 23.14
CA VAL A 1 -29.98 -22.77 24.54
C VAL A 1 -29.16 -24.06 24.47
N ARG A 2 -28.00 -24.07 25.08
CA ARG A 2 -27.09 -25.21 25.10
C ARG A 2 -26.99 -25.67 26.56
N ASP A 3 -27.21 -26.95 26.76
CA ASP A 3 -26.89 -27.63 28.01
C ASP A 3 -25.40 -27.94 28.03
N THR A 4 -24.64 -27.32 28.91
CA THR A 4 -23.18 -27.46 29.01
C THR A 4 -22.74 -28.44 30.11
N ASN A 5 -23.68 -28.77 31.04
CA ASN A 5 -23.40 -29.67 32.17
C ASN A 5 -24.14 -31.02 32.06
N GLY A 6 -25.06 -31.18 31.09
CA GLY A 6 -25.76 -32.44 30.82
C GLY A 6 -26.90 -32.75 31.76
N ASP A 7 -27.44 -31.77 32.46
CA ASP A 7 -28.58 -31.94 33.39
C ASP A 7 -29.97 -31.83 32.73
N GLY A 8 -30.00 -31.62 31.43
CA GLY A 8 -31.21 -31.42 30.63
C GLY A 8 -31.84 -30.03 30.72
N VAL A 9 -31.20 -29.11 31.44
CA VAL A 9 -31.56 -27.70 31.51
C VAL A 9 -30.59 -26.88 30.69
N GLY A 10 -31.08 -25.97 29.89
CA GLY A 10 -30.18 -25.12 29.08
C GLY A 10 -29.50 -24.06 29.92
N ASP A 11 -28.18 -24.13 30.03
CA ASP A 11 -27.38 -23.20 30.86
C ASP A 11 -27.01 -21.94 30.11
N THR A 12 -26.95 -22.02 28.78
CA THR A 12 -26.55 -20.91 27.94
C THR A 12 -27.56 -20.69 26.82
N GLY A 13 -27.95 -19.47 26.65
CA GLY A 13 -28.84 -19.05 25.58
C GLY A 13 -28.29 -17.81 24.86
N VAL A 14 -28.44 -17.80 23.55
CA VAL A 14 -28.15 -16.62 22.72
C VAL A 14 -29.47 -16.09 22.21
N ILE A 15 -29.80 -14.86 22.56
CA ILE A 15 -30.94 -14.14 21.99
C ILE A 15 -30.41 -13.24 20.89
N VAL A 16 -30.87 -13.47 19.67
CA VAL A 16 -30.54 -12.59 18.53
C VAL A 16 -31.75 -11.70 18.29
N MET A 17 -31.58 -10.40 18.44
CA MET A 17 -32.58 -9.41 18.14
C MET A 17 -32.18 -8.67 16.87
N GLY A 18 -32.99 -8.74 15.82
CA GLY A 18 -32.80 -7.98 14.60
C GLY A 18 -33.52 -6.63 14.72
N LEU A 19 -32.74 -5.56 14.53
CA LEU A 19 -33.27 -4.20 14.45
C LEU A 19 -33.08 -3.71 13.02
N LEU A 20 -34.17 -3.32 12.37
CA LEU A 20 -34.18 -2.68 11.06
C LEU A 20 -34.46 -1.20 11.26
N PHE A 21 -33.54 -0.36 10.81
CA PHE A 21 -33.69 1.08 10.87
C PHE A 21 -33.84 1.66 9.47
N ASP A 22 -34.80 2.54 9.32
CA ASP A 22 -34.84 3.41 8.15
C ASP A 22 -33.95 4.63 8.39
N MET A 23 -32.79 4.63 7.73
CA MET A 23 -31.83 5.72 7.87
C MET A 23 -32.33 7.04 7.25
N GLU A 24 -33.43 7.01 6.48
CA GLU A 24 -34.02 8.22 5.93
C GLU A 24 -34.83 9.02 6.96
N GLU A 25 -35.36 8.36 7.96
CA GLU A 25 -36.16 8.97 9.00
C GLU A 25 -35.42 9.26 10.32
N THR A 26 -34.13 8.88 10.42
CA THR A 26 -33.34 9.13 11.62
C THR A 26 -32.88 10.58 11.70
N GLU A 27 -33.01 11.21 12.89
CA GLU A 27 -32.49 12.56 13.18
C GLU A 27 -30.94 12.63 13.23
N ILE A 28 -30.26 11.53 12.96
CA ILE A 28 -28.80 11.47 12.98
C ILE A 28 -28.24 12.23 11.76
N PRO A 29 -27.32 13.18 11.94
CA PRO A 29 -26.77 13.96 10.85
C PRO A 29 -26.18 13.06 9.78
N ARG A 30 -26.65 13.15 8.55
CA ARG A 30 -26.13 12.42 7.40
C ARG A 30 -24.91 13.14 6.87
N ASP A 31 -23.80 12.46 6.91
CA ASP A 31 -22.56 12.92 6.33
C ASP A 31 -21.89 11.74 5.60
N ASN A 32 -22.22 11.56 4.31
CA ASN A 32 -21.63 10.56 3.41
C ASN A 32 -21.64 9.10 3.87
N GLY A 33 -22.75 8.41 3.74
CA GLY A 33 -22.93 6.94 3.75
C GLY A 33 -22.29 6.14 4.90
N LEU A 34 -20.97 6.01 4.93
CA LEU A 34 -20.25 5.24 5.95
C LEU A 34 -20.21 5.95 7.32
N LYS A 35 -20.21 7.27 7.35
CA LYS A 35 -20.22 8.06 8.58
C LYS A 35 -21.55 7.96 9.31
N ASP A 36 -22.65 7.90 8.58
CA ASP A 36 -23.99 7.77 9.17
C ASP A 36 -24.14 6.42 9.88
N HIS A 37 -23.67 5.36 9.24
CA HIS A 37 -23.65 4.03 9.88
C HIS A 37 -22.73 3.99 11.10
N LYS A 38 -21.59 4.67 11.05
CA LYS A 38 -20.68 4.78 12.19
C LYS A 38 -21.31 5.55 13.34
N ALA A 39 -21.90 6.69 13.06
CA ALA A 39 -22.59 7.50 14.07
C ALA A 39 -23.74 6.73 14.74
N PHE A 40 -24.50 5.97 13.94
CA PHE A 40 -25.56 5.12 14.45
C PHE A 40 -25.04 3.98 15.33
N ILE A 41 -23.97 3.28 14.92
CA ILE A 41 -23.37 2.21 15.72
C ILE A 41 -22.85 2.78 17.03
N SER A 42 -22.11 3.90 16.98
CA SER A 42 -21.59 4.56 18.17
C SER A 42 -22.71 5.00 19.11
N TYR A 43 -23.78 5.58 18.58
CA TYR A 43 -24.95 5.95 19.37
C TYR A 43 -25.64 4.74 20.02
N ALA A 44 -25.79 3.65 19.27
CA ALA A 44 -26.36 2.41 19.79
C ALA A 44 -25.47 1.76 20.87
N GLU A 45 -24.16 1.79 20.67
CA GLU A 45 -23.19 1.34 21.67
C GLU A 45 -23.23 2.21 22.94
N ASP A 46 -23.24 3.52 22.79
CA ASP A 46 -23.32 4.46 23.90
C ASP A 46 -24.65 4.26 24.67
N LEU A 47 -25.76 4.10 23.95
CA LEU A 47 -27.06 3.86 24.58
C LEU A 47 -27.08 2.56 25.40
N ILE A 48 -26.49 1.49 24.87
CA ILE A 48 -26.47 0.17 25.52
C ILE A 48 -25.43 0.13 26.64
N TYR A 49 -24.23 0.73 26.41
CA TYR A 49 -23.09 0.59 27.32
C TYR A 49 -23.02 1.70 28.37
N GLU A 50 -23.43 2.92 28.05
CA GLU A 50 -23.44 4.06 28.98
C GLU A 50 -24.50 3.92 30.07
N LYS A 51 -25.66 3.41 29.70
CA LYS A 51 -26.74 3.10 30.69
C LYS A 51 -26.42 1.86 31.54
N SER A 52 -25.35 1.13 31.27
CA SER A 52 -24.85 0.01 32.07
C SER A 52 -23.87 0.42 33.19
N GLY A 53 -23.91 1.66 33.66
CA GLY A 53 -23.10 2.15 34.78
C GLY A 53 -23.40 1.45 36.12
N VAL A 54 -22.82 1.93 37.21
CA VAL A 54 -22.83 1.30 38.54
C VAL A 54 -24.22 1.00 39.09
N ASN A 55 -25.28 1.68 38.61
CA ASN A 55 -26.67 1.43 38.93
C ASN A 55 -27.47 0.72 37.82
N CYS A 56 -26.84 -0.02 37.08
CA CYS A 56 -27.21 -0.97 36.06
C CYS A 56 -28.67 -1.21 35.77
N GLU A 57 -29.34 -0.34 35.01
CA GLU A 57 -30.67 -0.61 34.49
C GLU A 57 -30.71 -1.67 33.39
N LEU A 58 -29.58 -1.83 32.66
CA LEU A 58 -29.37 -2.78 31.54
C LEU A 58 -28.34 -3.87 31.84
N CYS A 59 -28.12 -4.22 33.12
CA CYS A 59 -27.26 -5.33 33.45
C CYS A 59 -27.96 -6.66 33.24
N LEU A 60 -27.34 -7.56 32.53
CA LEU A 60 -27.77 -8.94 32.43
C LEU A 60 -27.30 -9.69 33.68
N ARG A 61 -28.22 -10.30 34.37
CA ARG A 61 -27.91 -11.20 35.48
C ARG A 61 -27.68 -12.57 34.90
N THR A 62 -26.46 -13.05 34.97
CA THR A 62 -26.13 -14.46 34.65
C THR A 62 -26.14 -15.27 35.92
N TYR A 63 -26.76 -16.39 35.81
CA TYR A 63 -26.75 -17.41 36.85
C TYR A 63 -25.46 -18.20 36.70
N VAL A 64 -24.52 -18.02 37.61
CA VAL A 64 -23.29 -18.80 37.65
C VAL A 64 -23.49 -19.92 38.64
N ASN A 65 -23.85 -21.06 38.10
CA ASN A 65 -23.79 -22.41 38.65
C ASN A 65 -24.07 -22.56 40.16
N PRO A 66 -25.27 -22.98 40.56
CA PRO A 66 -25.45 -23.45 41.93
C PRO A 66 -24.78 -24.82 42.05
N THR A 67 -23.72 -24.88 42.79
CA THR A 67 -23.26 -26.16 43.33
C THR A 67 -24.34 -26.69 44.26
N SER A 68 -25.22 -27.53 43.76
CA SER A 68 -26.10 -28.49 44.47
C SER A 68 -27.08 -28.01 45.52
N THR A 69 -27.10 -26.80 46.02
CA THR A 69 -28.11 -26.25 46.92
C THR A 69 -28.54 -24.83 46.50
N MET A 70 -29.86 -24.60 46.46
CA MET A 70 -30.45 -23.31 46.05
C MET A 70 -29.96 -22.10 46.88
N ASP A 71 -29.38 -22.33 48.02
CA ASP A 71 -28.93 -21.31 48.95
C ASP A 71 -27.57 -20.69 48.61
N GLU A 72 -26.84 -21.30 47.68
CA GLU A 72 -25.52 -20.80 47.21
C GLU A 72 -25.51 -20.33 45.76
N ALA A 73 -26.68 -19.96 45.22
CA ALA A 73 -26.77 -19.44 43.88
C ALA A 73 -26.08 -18.07 43.78
N TYR A 74 -24.91 -18.08 43.23
CA TYR A 74 -24.17 -16.84 42.93
C TYR A 74 -24.71 -16.21 41.67
N ILE A 75 -25.34 -15.04 41.80
CA ILE A 75 -25.78 -14.24 40.64
C ILE A 75 -24.68 -13.23 40.34
N ASP A 76 -23.95 -13.44 39.28
CA ASP A 76 -22.98 -12.46 38.78
C ASP A 76 -23.69 -11.44 37.89
N VAL A 77 -23.36 -10.18 38.10
CA VAL A 77 -23.87 -9.09 37.28
C VAL A 77 -22.84 -8.73 36.24
N ILE A 78 -23.08 -9.16 35.00
CA ILE A 78 -22.18 -8.88 33.90
C ILE A 78 -22.58 -7.54 33.27
N PRO A 79 -21.63 -6.59 33.11
CA PRO A 79 -21.92 -5.35 32.40
C PRO A 79 -22.38 -5.66 30.97
N ALA A 80 -23.36 -4.91 30.48
CA ALA A 80 -23.97 -5.12 29.16
C ALA A 80 -22.90 -5.23 28.02
N ARG A 81 -21.82 -4.48 28.14
CA ARG A 81 -20.65 -4.56 27.21
C ARG A 81 -20.03 -5.96 27.06
N LYS A 82 -20.14 -6.82 28.08
CA LYS A 82 -19.66 -8.21 28.03
C LYS A 82 -20.74 -9.21 27.58
N ALA A 83 -22.01 -8.87 27.81
CA ALA A 83 -23.11 -9.79 27.57
C ALA A 83 -23.93 -9.47 26.31
N VAL A 84 -23.90 -8.21 25.87
CA VAL A 84 -24.57 -7.77 24.65
C VAL A 84 -23.52 -7.37 23.62
N THR A 85 -23.57 -7.99 22.44
CA THR A 85 -22.71 -7.63 21.33
C THR A 85 -23.58 -7.15 20.17
N ILE A 86 -23.35 -5.93 19.73
CA ILE A 86 -23.95 -5.43 18.50
C ILE A 86 -23.27 -6.12 17.34
N THR A 87 -24.04 -6.86 16.57
CA THR A 87 -23.53 -7.60 15.41
C THR A 87 -24.45 -7.42 14.21
N GLY A 88 -23.98 -7.80 13.07
CA GLY A 88 -24.68 -7.66 11.80
C GLY A 88 -23.70 -7.25 10.70
N LEU A 89 -24.20 -7.09 9.49
CA LEU A 89 -23.36 -6.74 8.36
C LEU A 89 -22.68 -5.37 8.55
N THR A 90 -23.43 -4.37 8.97
CA THR A 90 -22.95 -2.99 9.11
C THR A 90 -21.94 -2.81 10.24
N PRO A 91 -22.17 -3.26 11.49
CA PRO A 91 -21.17 -3.20 12.56
C PRO A 91 -19.88 -3.96 12.21
N VAL A 92 -20.00 -5.16 11.65
CA VAL A 92 -18.84 -5.97 11.27
C VAL A 92 -18.00 -5.28 10.19
N ILE A 93 -18.65 -4.76 9.13
CA ILE A 93 -17.93 -4.02 8.07
C ILE A 93 -17.25 -2.79 8.67
N HIS A 94 -17.90 -2.09 9.59
CA HIS A 94 -17.32 -0.92 10.22
C HIS A 94 -16.11 -1.26 11.08
N GLU A 95 -16.21 -2.27 11.95
CA GLU A 95 -15.10 -2.71 12.82
C GLU A 95 -13.91 -3.22 12.00
N VAL A 96 -14.19 -4.05 10.99
CA VAL A 96 -13.17 -4.54 10.05
C VAL A 96 -12.51 -3.37 9.31
N SER A 97 -13.31 -2.41 8.84
CA SER A 97 -12.79 -1.23 8.14
C SER A 97 -11.91 -0.36 9.03
N ASP A 98 -12.32 -0.10 10.28
CA ASP A 98 -11.55 0.69 11.24
C ASP A 98 -10.24 -0.01 11.62
N LYS A 99 -10.28 -1.33 11.82
CA LYS A 99 -9.10 -2.14 12.10
C LYS A 99 -8.12 -2.14 10.94
N ILE A 100 -8.62 -2.39 9.70
CA ILE A 100 -7.79 -2.34 8.50
C ILE A 100 -7.18 -0.95 8.33
N TYR A 101 -7.96 0.12 8.53
CA TYR A 101 -7.46 1.49 8.45
C TYR A 101 -6.30 1.73 9.43
N LYS A 102 -6.48 1.35 10.70
CA LYS A 102 -5.45 1.52 11.73
C LYS A 102 -4.20 0.71 11.42
N GLU A 103 -4.34 -0.53 10.97
CA GLU A 103 -3.20 -1.37 10.60
C GLU A 103 -2.47 -0.83 9.37
N LEU A 104 -3.18 -0.40 8.34
CA LEU A 104 -2.59 0.17 7.13
C LEU A 104 -1.81 1.46 7.43
N VAL A 105 -2.42 2.40 8.16
CA VAL A 105 -1.80 3.71 8.43
C VAL A 105 -0.68 3.62 9.46
N ASN A 106 -0.88 2.88 10.55
CA ASN A 106 0.07 2.87 11.66
C ASN A 106 1.16 1.81 11.55
N VAL A 107 0.95 0.75 10.76
CA VAL A 107 1.88 -0.39 10.66
C VAL A 107 2.41 -0.53 9.24
N MET A 108 1.54 -0.77 8.27
CA MET A 108 1.97 -1.15 6.92
C MET A 108 2.64 0.01 6.17
N LEU A 109 2.08 1.21 6.24
CA LEU A 109 2.61 2.37 5.54
C LEU A 109 3.97 2.82 6.11
N PRO A 110 4.18 2.95 7.43
CA PRO A 110 5.50 3.24 7.99
C PRO A 110 6.53 2.14 7.71
N ILE A 111 6.16 0.87 7.82
CA ILE A 111 7.07 -0.24 7.52
C ILE A 111 7.49 -0.21 6.06
N SER A 112 6.55 -0.02 5.13
CA SER A 112 6.87 0.08 3.70
C SER A 112 7.81 1.26 3.43
N ALA A 113 7.56 2.42 4.03
CA ALA A 113 8.41 3.59 3.89
C ALA A 113 9.83 3.35 4.43
N VAL A 114 9.97 2.71 5.60
CA VAL A 114 11.27 2.36 6.18
C VAL A 114 12.02 1.37 5.29
N LEU A 115 11.36 0.31 4.81
CA LEU A 115 11.98 -0.67 3.92
C LEU A 115 12.45 -0.04 2.60
N VAL A 116 11.65 0.86 2.05
CA VAL A 116 12.01 1.61 0.83
C VAL A 116 13.20 2.54 1.08
N CYS A 117 13.20 3.29 2.19
CA CYS A 117 14.35 4.12 2.57
C CYS A 117 15.62 3.29 2.76
N LEU A 118 15.50 2.12 3.40
CA LEU A 118 16.63 1.20 3.58
C LEU A 118 17.15 0.67 2.24
N ALA A 119 16.26 0.26 1.34
CA ALA A 119 16.63 -0.19 0.01
C ALA A 119 17.35 0.91 -0.79
N MET A 120 16.82 2.15 -0.76
CA MET A 120 17.46 3.30 -1.38
C MET A 120 18.87 3.56 -0.82
N LEU A 121 19.03 3.48 0.50
CA LEU A 121 20.34 3.68 1.16
C LEU A 121 21.35 2.60 0.76
N ILE A 122 20.92 1.34 0.71
CA ILE A 122 21.80 0.21 0.33
C ILE A 122 22.24 0.36 -1.12
N LEU A 123 21.31 0.69 -2.03
CA LEU A 123 21.58 0.78 -3.46
C LEU A 123 22.43 2.01 -3.83
N HIS A 124 22.19 3.14 -3.21
CA HIS A 124 22.83 4.40 -3.59
C HIS A 124 23.95 4.85 -2.64
N ARG A 125 24.03 4.29 -1.43
CA ARG A 125 25.04 4.63 -0.40
C ARG A 125 25.21 6.14 -0.12
N ASN A 126 24.19 6.91 -0.41
CA ASN A 126 24.18 8.34 -0.17
C ASN A 126 22.83 8.72 0.45
N PRO A 127 22.79 9.23 1.70
CA PRO A 127 21.54 9.55 2.39
C PRO A 127 20.68 10.61 1.68
N LYS A 128 21.27 11.42 0.82
CA LYS A 128 20.53 12.40 0.01
C LYS A 128 19.52 11.75 -0.94
N VAL A 129 19.68 10.45 -1.27
CA VAL A 129 18.75 9.71 -2.12
C VAL A 129 17.35 9.64 -1.49
N ILE A 130 17.26 9.59 -0.16
CA ILE A 130 15.97 9.58 0.55
C ILE A 130 15.18 10.85 0.25
N ILE A 131 15.85 12.00 0.17
CA ILE A 131 15.18 13.27 -0.15
C ILE A 131 14.86 13.32 -1.65
N VAL A 132 15.81 12.94 -2.51
CA VAL A 132 15.64 12.98 -3.97
C VAL A 132 14.49 12.07 -4.43
N GLY A 133 14.40 10.86 -3.88
CA GLY A 133 13.33 9.91 -4.22
C GLY A 133 12.10 10.03 -3.32
N GLY A 134 12.29 10.20 -2.00
CA GLY A 134 11.20 10.17 -1.03
C GLY A 134 10.30 11.41 -1.06
N LEU A 135 10.86 12.61 -1.27
CA LEU A 135 10.07 13.85 -1.28
C LEU A 135 9.03 13.89 -2.42
N PRO A 136 9.39 13.58 -3.69
CA PRO A 136 8.40 13.49 -4.77
C PRO A 136 7.29 12.49 -4.48
N ILE A 137 7.62 11.35 -3.86
CA ILE A 137 6.66 10.31 -3.52
C ILE A 137 5.71 10.78 -2.41
N ALA A 138 6.23 11.36 -1.34
CA ALA A 138 5.41 11.90 -0.26
C ALA A 138 4.44 12.98 -0.77
N MET A 139 4.91 13.88 -1.65
CA MET A 139 4.06 14.88 -2.28
C MET A 139 3.03 14.25 -3.21
N SER A 140 3.40 13.23 -3.99
CA SER A 140 2.46 12.54 -4.87
C SER A 140 1.33 11.86 -4.11
N LEU A 141 1.63 11.22 -2.98
CA LEU A 141 0.62 10.65 -2.10
C LEU A 141 -0.32 11.73 -1.54
N ALA A 142 0.25 12.81 -1.01
CA ALA A 142 -0.54 13.93 -0.47
C ALA A 142 -1.48 14.52 -1.53
N ILE A 143 -0.98 14.76 -2.74
CA ILE A 143 -1.78 15.28 -3.86
C ILE A 143 -2.83 14.25 -4.29
N THR A 144 -2.48 12.97 -4.42
CA THR A 144 -3.40 11.91 -4.81
C THR A 144 -4.57 11.81 -3.84
N PHE A 145 -4.30 11.69 -2.54
CA PHE A 145 -5.36 11.66 -1.55
C PHE A 145 -6.11 12.99 -1.42
N GLY A 146 -5.45 14.13 -1.63
CA GLY A 146 -6.13 15.43 -1.73
C GLY A 146 -7.13 15.49 -2.89
N ILE A 147 -6.74 14.98 -4.06
CA ILE A 147 -7.62 14.90 -5.23
C ILE A 147 -8.81 13.97 -4.96
N THR A 148 -8.62 12.81 -4.31
CA THR A 148 -9.74 11.92 -3.98
C THR A 148 -10.76 12.58 -3.07
N VAL A 149 -10.32 13.42 -2.13
CA VAL A 149 -11.23 14.21 -1.27
C VAL A 149 -11.97 15.28 -2.08
N ILE A 150 -11.28 15.99 -2.97
CA ILE A 150 -11.89 17.05 -3.80
C ILE A 150 -12.98 16.49 -4.73
N PHE A 151 -12.77 15.30 -5.30
CA PHE A 151 -13.73 14.63 -6.17
C PHE A 151 -14.77 13.79 -5.42
N ASP A 152 -14.84 13.90 -4.10
CA ASP A 152 -15.77 13.17 -3.24
C ASP A 152 -15.73 11.65 -3.46
N ILE A 153 -14.54 11.12 -3.73
CA ILE A 153 -14.31 9.70 -3.87
C ILE A 153 -14.31 9.09 -2.46
N MET A 154 -15.27 8.20 -2.20
CA MET A 154 -15.43 7.57 -0.91
C MET A 154 -14.12 6.87 -0.47
N LEU A 155 -13.51 7.38 0.61
CA LEU A 155 -12.27 6.82 1.19
C LEU A 155 -12.57 5.50 1.90
N THR A 156 -12.56 4.43 1.15
CA THR A 156 -12.65 3.08 1.72
C THR A 156 -11.29 2.62 2.26
N PRO A 157 -11.22 1.69 3.22
CA PRO A 157 -9.96 1.10 3.68
C PRO A 157 -9.13 0.51 2.54
N MET A 158 -9.78 0.05 1.48
CA MET A 158 -9.10 -0.47 0.28
C MET A 158 -8.34 0.61 -0.48
N ILE A 159 -8.79 1.86 -0.50
CA ILE A 159 -8.08 2.97 -1.15
C ILE A 159 -6.73 3.21 -0.47
N ILE A 160 -6.67 3.09 0.86
CA ILE A 160 -5.43 3.30 1.62
C ILE A 160 -4.39 2.26 1.24
N SER A 161 -4.81 1.04 0.87
CA SER A 161 -3.90 0.01 0.38
C SER A 161 -3.20 0.38 -0.94
N ALA A 162 -3.72 1.36 -1.68
CA ALA A 162 -3.04 1.90 -2.85
C ALA A 162 -1.75 2.65 -2.50
N ALA A 163 -1.62 3.18 -1.27
CA ALA A 163 -0.45 3.95 -0.87
C ALA A 163 0.88 3.16 -0.96
N PRO A 164 1.02 1.94 -0.42
CA PRO A 164 2.23 1.14 -0.59
C PRO A 164 2.57 0.85 -2.05
N ILE A 165 1.56 0.65 -2.89
CA ILE A 165 1.74 0.43 -4.33
C ILE A 165 2.32 1.68 -5.00
N LEU A 166 1.75 2.85 -4.71
CA LEU A 166 2.24 4.13 -5.23
C LEU A 166 3.64 4.47 -4.73
N VAL A 167 3.95 4.13 -3.47
CA VAL A 167 5.31 4.28 -2.92
C VAL A 167 6.30 3.44 -3.72
N GLY A 168 6.01 2.16 -3.96
CA GLY A 168 6.87 1.27 -4.74
C GLY A 168 7.11 1.78 -6.16
N LEU A 169 6.05 2.12 -6.89
CA LEU A 169 6.16 2.66 -8.25
C LEU A 169 6.90 4.00 -8.29
N GLY A 170 6.66 4.88 -7.32
CA GLY A 170 7.32 6.18 -7.26
C GLY A 170 8.82 6.06 -7.00
N VAL A 171 9.22 5.10 -6.17
CA VAL A 171 10.64 4.80 -5.92
C VAL A 171 11.31 4.35 -7.20
N ASP A 172 10.70 3.45 -7.95
CA ASP A 172 11.26 2.95 -9.21
C ASP A 172 11.49 4.10 -10.21
N TYR A 173 10.50 4.97 -10.39
CA TYR A 173 10.63 6.13 -11.27
C TYR A 173 11.77 7.07 -10.83
N ALA A 174 11.81 7.38 -9.53
CA ALA A 174 12.85 8.24 -8.99
C ALA A 174 14.26 7.65 -9.11
N LEU A 175 14.41 6.36 -8.79
CA LEU A 175 15.71 5.68 -8.85
C LEU A 175 16.21 5.52 -10.27
N HIS A 176 15.37 5.09 -11.20
CA HIS A 176 15.75 4.95 -12.59
C HIS A 176 16.18 6.27 -13.21
N LEU A 177 15.41 7.34 -12.95
CA LEU A 177 15.76 8.67 -13.46
C LEU A 177 17.05 9.20 -12.83
N THR A 178 17.21 9.07 -11.51
CA THR A 178 18.40 9.50 -10.78
C THR A 178 19.66 8.77 -11.27
N ASN A 179 19.58 7.45 -11.44
CA ASN A 179 20.68 6.65 -11.96
C ASN A 179 21.09 7.11 -13.36
N ARG A 180 20.11 7.33 -14.24
CA ARG A 180 20.40 7.73 -15.61
C ARG A 180 20.99 9.13 -15.73
N ILE A 181 20.53 10.06 -14.89
CA ILE A 181 21.14 11.39 -14.83
C ILE A 181 22.61 11.30 -14.44
N GLU A 182 22.93 10.49 -13.42
CA GLU A 182 24.30 10.32 -12.96
C GLU A 182 25.19 9.60 -13.99
N GLU A 183 24.67 8.56 -14.63
CA GLU A 183 25.37 7.86 -15.72
C GLU A 183 25.71 8.81 -16.88
N ASN A 184 24.72 9.56 -17.37
CA ASN A 184 24.94 10.53 -18.43
C ASN A 184 25.92 11.64 -18.02
N ARG A 185 25.91 12.03 -16.73
CA ARG A 185 26.88 13.02 -16.23
C ARG A 185 28.32 12.49 -16.27
N VAL A 186 28.50 11.26 -15.84
CA VAL A 186 29.86 10.61 -15.92
C VAL A 186 30.31 10.48 -17.36
N GLU A 187 29.45 10.00 -18.25
CA GLU A 187 29.71 9.87 -19.67
C GLU A 187 30.13 11.20 -20.33
N LEU A 188 29.39 12.28 -20.00
CA LEU A 188 29.75 13.62 -20.53
C LEU A 188 31.06 14.16 -19.99
N ILE A 189 31.45 13.80 -18.78
CA ILE A 189 32.76 14.17 -18.21
C ILE A 189 33.86 13.40 -18.95
N GLU A 190 33.67 12.11 -19.18
CA GLU A 190 34.61 11.27 -19.91
C GLU A 190 34.76 11.76 -21.38
N GLU A 191 33.68 12.09 -22.06
CA GLU A 191 33.67 12.67 -23.40
C GLU A 191 34.43 14.00 -23.47
N LYS A 192 34.28 14.86 -22.46
CA LYS A 192 35.07 16.11 -22.38
C LYS A 192 36.56 15.86 -22.13
N LEU A 193 36.90 14.86 -21.33
CA LEU A 193 38.31 14.47 -21.09
C LEU A 193 38.98 13.92 -22.37
N GLU A 194 38.28 13.05 -23.09
CA GLU A 194 38.77 12.48 -24.33
C GLU A 194 39.07 13.56 -25.39
N LYS A 195 38.11 14.50 -25.58
CA LYS A 195 38.31 15.65 -26.47
C LYS A 195 39.44 16.57 -26.04
N ALA A 196 39.66 16.73 -24.72
CA ALA A 196 40.78 17.50 -24.21
C ALA A 196 42.11 16.81 -24.42
N TRP A 197 42.17 15.49 -24.30
CA TRP A 197 43.32 14.67 -24.59
C TRP A 197 43.68 14.74 -26.08
N GLU A 198 42.74 14.59 -27.00
CA GLU A 198 42.94 14.74 -28.45
C GLU A 198 43.42 16.13 -28.83
N ALA A 199 42.96 17.17 -28.10
CA ALA A 199 43.38 18.55 -28.31
C ALA A 199 44.75 18.89 -27.69
N ASN A 200 45.47 17.90 -27.16
CA ASN A 200 46.80 18.01 -26.51
C ASN A 200 46.82 19.10 -25.38
N ARG A 201 45.73 19.21 -24.66
CA ARG A 201 45.59 20.09 -23.47
C ARG A 201 46.08 19.34 -22.24
N ASP A 202 47.37 19.28 -22.02
CA ASP A 202 47.98 18.71 -20.83
C ASP A 202 47.49 19.46 -19.57
N GLY A 203 46.88 18.73 -18.63
CA GLY A 203 46.44 19.26 -17.35
C GLY A 203 44.95 19.17 -17.05
N LEU A 204 44.09 18.71 -17.99
CA LEU A 204 42.71 18.39 -17.65
C LEU A 204 42.61 16.96 -17.12
N ASN A 205 42.30 16.85 -15.82
CA ASN A 205 41.96 15.59 -15.18
C ASN A 205 40.45 15.57 -14.85
N SER A 206 39.90 14.40 -14.60
CA SER A 206 38.48 14.28 -14.18
C SER A 206 38.11 15.10 -12.94
N GLU A 207 39.09 15.41 -12.11
CA GLU A 207 38.95 16.26 -10.93
C GLU A 207 38.89 17.75 -11.27
N THR A 208 39.39 18.20 -12.39
CA THR A 208 39.36 19.62 -12.82
C THR A 208 38.06 19.99 -13.53
N ILE A 209 37.31 19.02 -14.04
CA ILE A 209 35.99 19.27 -14.64
C ILE A 209 34.95 19.31 -13.57
N ASN A 210 34.30 20.46 -13.41
CA ASN A 210 33.19 20.58 -12.45
C ASN A 210 31.97 19.77 -12.92
N PRO A 211 31.57 18.69 -12.22
CA PRO A 211 30.41 17.88 -12.58
C PRO A 211 29.08 18.66 -12.57
N TRP A 212 29.08 19.81 -11.88
CA TRP A 212 27.94 20.70 -11.70
C TRP A 212 27.99 21.93 -12.62
N ASP A 213 28.77 21.83 -13.69
CA ASP A 213 28.70 22.78 -14.78
C ASP A 213 27.27 22.78 -15.36
N PRO A 214 26.60 23.94 -15.46
CA PRO A 214 25.23 24.01 -15.93
C PRO A 214 25.00 23.33 -17.28
N VAL A 215 26.00 23.34 -18.17
CA VAL A 215 25.91 22.69 -19.47
C VAL A 215 25.94 21.16 -19.33
N ILE A 216 26.81 20.63 -18.49
CA ILE A 216 26.89 19.18 -18.24
C ILE A 216 25.61 18.70 -17.55
N SER A 217 25.17 19.40 -16.53
CA SER A 217 24.00 19.04 -15.74
C SER A 217 22.70 19.08 -16.58
N LEU A 218 22.50 20.15 -17.35
CA LEU A 218 21.37 20.26 -18.26
C LEU A 218 21.38 19.16 -19.32
N THR A 219 22.53 18.94 -19.97
CA THR A 219 22.64 17.92 -21.02
C THR A 219 22.42 16.50 -20.47
N ALA A 220 22.98 16.18 -19.29
CA ALA A 220 22.77 14.91 -18.62
C ALA A 220 21.29 14.67 -18.29
N THR A 221 20.61 15.69 -17.76
CA THR A 221 19.19 15.63 -17.42
C THR A 221 18.30 15.47 -18.66
N VAL A 222 18.55 16.26 -19.72
CA VAL A 222 17.80 16.16 -20.98
C VAL A 222 17.99 14.79 -21.64
N ARG A 223 19.23 14.27 -21.71
CA ARG A 223 19.48 12.89 -22.20
C ARG A 223 18.74 11.84 -21.35
N ALA A 224 18.74 11.98 -20.05
CA ALA A 224 18.02 11.07 -19.15
C ALA A 224 16.49 11.14 -19.37
N ALA A 225 15.92 12.32 -19.51
CA ALA A 225 14.51 12.51 -19.79
C ALA A 225 14.10 11.89 -21.14
N LEU A 226 14.90 12.08 -22.18
CA LEU A 226 14.62 11.55 -23.52
C LEU A 226 14.74 10.01 -23.61
N THR A 227 15.62 9.39 -22.81
CA THR A 227 15.84 7.94 -22.82
C THR A 227 15.00 7.24 -21.76
N THR A 228 15.41 7.37 -20.51
CA THR A 228 14.76 6.71 -19.37
C THR A 228 13.40 7.30 -19.07
N GLY A 229 13.22 8.61 -19.24
CA GLY A 229 11.92 9.27 -19.08
C GLY A 229 10.86 8.69 -20.03
N ASN A 230 11.18 8.45 -21.30
CA ASN A 230 10.30 7.76 -22.23
C ASN A 230 9.96 6.34 -21.79
N ALA A 231 10.93 5.59 -21.29
CA ALA A 231 10.70 4.24 -20.79
C ALA A 231 9.77 4.25 -19.56
N ILE A 232 9.99 5.18 -18.63
CA ILE A 232 9.12 5.35 -17.44
C ILE A 232 7.71 5.78 -17.87
N MET A 233 7.59 6.68 -18.83
CA MET A 233 6.30 7.11 -19.37
C MET A 233 5.53 5.93 -19.97
N LEU A 234 6.17 5.10 -20.77
CA LEU A 234 5.55 3.92 -21.37
C LEU A 234 5.11 2.92 -20.28
N SER A 235 5.96 2.69 -19.28
CA SER A 235 5.64 1.84 -18.12
C SER A 235 4.45 2.40 -17.32
N ALA A 236 4.42 3.71 -17.05
CA ALA A 236 3.31 4.36 -16.37
C ALA A 236 2.01 4.23 -17.19
N MET A 237 2.06 4.45 -18.51
CA MET A 237 0.89 4.31 -19.38
C MET A 237 0.35 2.88 -19.42
N THR A 238 1.21 1.87 -19.53
CA THR A 238 0.76 0.46 -19.50
C THR A 238 0.13 0.12 -18.16
N THR A 239 0.67 0.62 -17.06
CA THR A 239 0.12 0.43 -15.72
C THR A 239 -1.23 1.14 -15.55
N ILE A 240 -1.36 2.38 -16.06
CA ILE A 240 -2.62 3.13 -16.11
C ILE A 240 -3.67 2.35 -16.90
N ILE A 241 -3.33 1.84 -18.08
CA ILE A 241 -4.24 1.03 -18.91
C ILE A 241 -4.68 -0.23 -18.14
N GLY A 242 -3.75 -0.93 -17.49
CA GLY A 242 -4.06 -2.11 -16.68
C GLY A 242 -5.04 -1.81 -15.55
N PHE A 243 -4.80 -0.76 -14.77
CA PHE A 243 -5.71 -0.37 -13.68
C PHE A 243 -7.00 0.30 -14.16
N SER A 244 -7.05 0.84 -15.38
CA SER A 244 -8.27 1.42 -15.93
C SER A 244 -9.42 0.41 -16.02
N VAL A 245 -9.10 -0.87 -16.18
CA VAL A 245 -10.08 -1.96 -16.20
C VAL A 245 -10.87 -2.01 -14.89
N LEU A 246 -10.23 -1.69 -13.74
CA LEU A 246 -10.92 -1.66 -12.44
C LEU A 246 -11.94 -0.52 -12.31
N THR A 247 -11.84 0.52 -13.16
CA THR A 247 -12.74 1.69 -13.08
C THR A 247 -14.07 1.46 -13.81
N TRP A 248 -14.15 0.47 -14.68
CA TRP A 248 -15.32 0.24 -15.52
C TRP A 248 -16.43 -0.46 -14.74
N THR A 249 -17.54 0.23 -14.57
CA THR A 249 -18.73 -0.28 -13.85
C THR A 249 -19.27 -1.58 -14.43
N PHE A 250 -19.14 -1.76 -15.76
CA PHE A 250 -19.58 -2.97 -16.45
C PHE A 250 -18.74 -4.20 -16.10
N LEU A 251 -17.43 -4.03 -15.88
CA LEU A 251 -16.51 -5.12 -15.57
C LEU A 251 -16.42 -5.39 -14.07
N VAL A 252 -16.47 -4.31 -13.27
CA VAL A 252 -16.31 -4.39 -11.81
C VAL A 252 -17.52 -3.75 -11.13
N PRO A 253 -18.53 -4.54 -10.75
CA PRO A 253 -19.74 -4.05 -10.09
C PRO A 253 -19.47 -3.61 -8.63
N ILE A 254 -18.33 -4.02 -8.04
CA ILE A 254 -18.00 -3.78 -6.64
C ILE A 254 -17.41 -2.36 -6.51
N GLN A 255 -18.18 -1.46 -5.87
CA GLN A 255 -17.80 -0.06 -5.69
C GLN A 255 -16.42 0.17 -5.04
N PRO A 256 -16.03 -0.53 -3.94
CA PRO A 256 -14.71 -0.35 -3.34
C PRO A 256 -13.53 -0.66 -4.30
N MET A 257 -13.66 -1.62 -5.19
CA MET A 257 -12.61 -1.92 -6.18
C MET A 257 -12.47 -0.81 -7.23
N ARG A 258 -13.58 -0.22 -7.67
CA ARG A 258 -13.55 0.91 -8.61
C ARG A 258 -12.88 2.13 -8.02
N THR A 259 -13.16 2.45 -6.76
CA THR A 259 -12.54 3.59 -6.08
C THR A 259 -11.02 3.41 -5.94
N VAL A 260 -10.55 2.19 -5.66
CA VAL A 260 -9.11 1.87 -5.70
C VAL A 260 -8.54 2.06 -7.11
N GLY A 261 -9.22 1.56 -8.14
CA GLY A 261 -8.79 1.74 -9.53
C GLY A 261 -8.62 3.21 -9.89
N ILE A 262 -9.61 4.04 -9.61
CA ILE A 262 -9.56 5.50 -9.88
C ILE A 262 -8.41 6.15 -9.10
N THR A 263 -8.25 5.83 -7.82
CA THR A 263 -7.19 6.39 -6.99
C THR A 263 -5.80 5.99 -7.50
N LEU A 264 -5.62 4.74 -7.94
CA LEU A 264 -4.37 4.30 -8.55
C LEU A 264 -4.08 4.99 -9.87
N LEU A 265 -5.08 5.21 -10.73
CA LEU A 265 -4.89 5.96 -11.98
C LEU A 265 -4.39 7.37 -11.71
N ILE A 266 -5.06 8.09 -10.81
CA ILE A 266 -4.68 9.46 -10.40
C ILE A 266 -3.27 9.40 -9.77
N GLY A 267 -3.04 8.48 -8.86
CA GLY A 267 -1.79 8.36 -8.13
C GLY A 267 -0.60 8.05 -9.03
N ILE A 268 -0.72 7.12 -9.97
CA ILE A 268 0.34 6.78 -10.92
C ILE A 268 0.67 7.97 -11.81
N PHE A 269 -0.35 8.65 -12.32
CA PHE A 269 -0.15 9.83 -13.16
C PHE A 269 0.55 10.96 -12.39
N VAL A 270 0.09 11.28 -11.19
CA VAL A 270 0.69 12.31 -10.33
C VAL A 270 2.12 11.93 -9.93
N THR A 271 2.35 10.67 -9.57
CA THR A 271 3.68 10.18 -9.19
C THR A 271 4.65 10.27 -10.36
N PHE A 272 4.23 9.86 -11.55
CA PHE A 272 5.03 10.00 -12.77
C PHE A 272 5.40 11.46 -13.01
N LEU A 273 4.42 12.36 -13.00
CA LEU A 273 4.62 13.78 -13.27
C LEU A 273 5.56 14.44 -12.26
N LEU A 274 5.35 14.18 -10.97
CA LEU A 274 6.22 14.71 -9.92
C LEU A 274 7.64 14.12 -9.97
N SER A 275 7.77 12.83 -10.27
CA SER A 275 9.10 12.23 -10.43
C SER A 275 9.87 12.85 -11.59
N MET A 276 9.20 13.09 -12.74
CA MET A 276 9.83 13.72 -13.90
C MET A 276 10.26 15.17 -13.65
N LEU A 277 9.49 15.93 -12.86
CA LEU A 277 9.79 17.34 -12.58
C LEU A 277 10.71 17.53 -11.37
N MET A 278 10.44 16.84 -10.27
CA MET A 278 11.12 17.11 -9.01
C MET A 278 12.46 16.36 -8.87
N VAL A 279 12.57 15.14 -9.41
CA VAL A 279 13.81 14.37 -9.26
C VAL A 279 15.01 15.09 -9.89
N PRO A 280 14.94 15.58 -11.14
CA PRO A 280 16.06 16.34 -11.73
C PRO A 280 16.38 17.62 -10.93
N ALA A 281 15.33 18.33 -10.49
CA ALA A 281 15.53 19.56 -9.71
C ALA A 281 16.20 19.29 -8.36
N LEU A 282 15.81 18.20 -7.68
CA LEU A 282 16.41 17.80 -6.40
C LEU A 282 17.83 17.25 -6.56
N VAL A 283 18.11 16.51 -7.63
CA VAL A 283 19.46 16.04 -7.95
C VAL A 283 20.42 17.21 -8.11
N GLU A 284 19.98 18.27 -8.78
CA GLU A 284 20.78 19.48 -8.99
C GLU A 284 20.91 20.29 -7.69
N LEU A 285 19.78 20.55 -7.01
CA LEU A 285 19.76 21.34 -5.78
C LEU A 285 20.63 20.75 -4.67
N LEU A 286 20.54 19.43 -4.47
CA LEU A 286 21.28 18.72 -3.43
C LEU A 286 22.69 18.33 -3.88
N ARG A 287 23.07 18.64 -5.12
CA ARG A 287 24.30 18.15 -5.73
C ARG A 287 24.49 16.66 -5.46
N TYR A 288 23.49 15.88 -5.84
CA TYR A 288 23.46 14.47 -5.55
C TYR A 288 24.44 13.71 -6.44
N ARG A 289 25.23 12.82 -5.84
CA ARG A 289 26.10 11.85 -6.53
C ARG A 289 25.88 10.46 -5.93
N LYS A 290 25.81 9.47 -6.82
CA LYS A 290 25.72 8.07 -6.41
C LYS A 290 27.06 7.62 -5.79
N GLY A 291 26.99 6.96 -4.64
CA GLY A 291 28.17 6.31 -4.06
C GLY A 291 28.63 5.12 -4.92
N LYS A 292 29.95 4.91 -5.03
CA LYS A 292 30.47 3.72 -5.74
C LYS A 292 30.00 2.44 -5.05
N THR A 293 29.25 1.61 -5.76
CA THR A 293 28.69 0.36 -5.26
C THR A 293 29.34 -0.81 -6.00
N GLN A 294 30.32 -1.47 -5.40
CA GLN A 294 30.91 -2.71 -5.94
C GLN A 294 30.32 -3.98 -5.31
N LEU A 295 29.30 -3.83 -4.42
CA LEU A 295 28.80 -4.93 -3.59
C LEU A 295 28.18 -6.08 -4.39
N PHE A 296 27.60 -5.77 -5.53
CA PHE A 296 26.85 -6.73 -6.33
C PHE A 296 27.41 -6.95 -7.74
N ASP A 297 28.47 -6.24 -8.13
CA ASP A 297 29.01 -6.30 -9.51
C ASP A 297 29.35 -7.75 -9.89
N LYS A 298 30.12 -8.46 -9.06
CA LYS A 298 30.47 -9.87 -9.30
C LYS A 298 29.25 -10.81 -9.33
N MET A 299 28.19 -10.48 -8.60
CA MET A 299 26.97 -11.27 -8.61
C MET A 299 26.18 -11.00 -9.89
N TRP A 300 26.07 -9.73 -10.29
CA TRP A 300 25.37 -9.35 -11.51
C TRP A 300 26.09 -9.86 -12.77
N ASP A 301 27.43 -9.86 -12.79
CA ASP A 301 28.21 -10.47 -13.88
C ASP A 301 27.84 -11.94 -14.05
N ARG A 302 27.79 -12.71 -12.93
CA ARG A 302 27.39 -14.11 -13.00
C ARG A 302 25.92 -14.30 -13.40
N ILE A 303 25.01 -13.50 -12.83
CA ILE A 303 23.58 -13.56 -13.17
C ILE A 303 23.36 -13.20 -14.65
N GLY A 304 24.10 -12.22 -15.18
CA GLY A 304 24.05 -11.83 -16.58
C GLY A 304 24.57 -12.89 -17.53
N GLU A 305 25.61 -13.68 -17.13
CA GLU A 305 26.15 -14.76 -17.94
C GLU A 305 25.21 -15.97 -18.07
N VAL A 306 24.43 -16.29 -17.01
CA VAL A 306 23.56 -17.48 -16.96
C VAL A 306 22.53 -17.52 -18.11
N PRO A 307 21.74 -16.47 -18.38
CA PRO A 307 20.78 -16.50 -19.47
C PRO A 307 21.44 -16.56 -20.86
N VAL A 308 22.61 -15.98 -21.01
CA VAL A 308 23.32 -15.98 -22.30
C VAL A 308 23.96 -17.33 -22.58
N LYS A 309 24.69 -17.90 -21.60
CA LYS A 309 25.37 -19.18 -21.74
C LYS A 309 24.44 -20.39 -21.67
N GLY A 310 23.33 -20.29 -20.96
CA GLY A 310 22.37 -21.35 -20.70
C GLY A 310 20.95 -21.07 -21.18
N THR A 311 20.77 -20.34 -22.27
CA THR A 311 19.43 -19.87 -22.74
C THR A 311 18.37 -20.97 -22.78
N ILE A 312 18.70 -22.12 -23.35
CA ILE A 312 17.77 -23.26 -23.49
C ILE A 312 17.40 -23.82 -22.12
N VAL A 313 18.40 -23.97 -21.23
CA VAL A 313 18.18 -24.50 -19.88
C VAL A 313 17.29 -23.57 -19.06
N VAL A 314 17.49 -22.25 -19.14
CA VAL A 314 16.69 -21.24 -18.44
C VAL A 314 15.24 -21.26 -18.94
N ILE A 315 15.02 -21.33 -20.27
CA ILE A 315 13.69 -21.39 -20.86
C ILE A 315 12.98 -22.69 -20.45
N LEU A 316 13.65 -23.84 -20.51
CA LEU A 316 13.08 -25.10 -20.12
C LEU A 316 12.75 -25.13 -18.62
N ALA A 317 13.64 -24.64 -17.78
CA ALA A 317 13.38 -24.55 -16.34
C ALA A 317 12.17 -23.64 -16.02
N ALA A 318 12.08 -22.49 -16.68
CA ALA A 318 10.93 -21.59 -16.53
C ALA A 318 9.63 -22.25 -16.98
N LEU A 319 9.65 -22.99 -18.10
CA LEU A 319 8.50 -23.72 -18.61
C LEU A 319 8.05 -24.83 -17.64
N VAL A 320 9.01 -25.61 -17.12
CA VAL A 320 8.70 -26.66 -16.12
C VAL A 320 8.08 -26.06 -14.87
N VAL A 321 8.64 -24.97 -14.33
CA VAL A 321 8.08 -24.29 -13.14
C VAL A 321 6.66 -23.78 -13.42
N THR A 322 6.44 -23.22 -14.63
CA THR A 322 5.11 -22.72 -15.01
C THR A 322 4.09 -23.87 -15.11
N VAL A 323 4.45 -24.99 -15.74
CA VAL A 323 3.56 -26.15 -15.85
C VAL A 323 3.23 -26.73 -14.47
N LEU A 324 4.23 -26.87 -13.61
CA LEU A 324 4.02 -27.33 -12.23
C LEU A 324 3.12 -26.37 -11.45
N GLY A 325 3.34 -25.06 -11.58
CA GLY A 325 2.49 -24.05 -10.94
C GLY A 325 1.03 -24.13 -11.39
N VAL A 326 0.79 -24.28 -12.70
CA VAL A 326 -0.57 -24.43 -13.25
C VAL A 326 -1.21 -25.74 -12.79
N ALA A 327 -0.46 -26.85 -12.76
CA ALA A 327 -0.97 -28.14 -12.30
C ALA A 327 -1.38 -28.08 -10.82
N MET A 328 -0.52 -27.54 -9.95
CA MET A 328 -0.84 -27.38 -8.51
C MET A 328 -2.04 -26.44 -8.30
N PHE A 329 -2.12 -25.35 -9.06
CA PHE A 329 -3.26 -24.44 -8.98
C PHE A 329 -4.57 -25.13 -9.38
N SER A 330 -4.57 -25.89 -10.49
CA SER A 330 -5.76 -26.60 -10.95
C SER A 330 -6.24 -27.68 -9.96
N GLU A 331 -5.32 -28.40 -9.31
CA GLU A 331 -5.67 -29.37 -8.27
C GLU A 331 -6.27 -28.67 -7.03
N THR A 332 -5.66 -27.58 -6.58
CA THR A 332 -6.13 -26.82 -5.40
C THR A 332 -7.52 -26.23 -5.66
N MET A 333 -7.72 -25.63 -6.82
CA MET A 333 -9.03 -25.09 -7.21
C MET A 333 -10.08 -26.19 -7.35
N GLY A 334 -9.72 -27.33 -7.95
CA GLY A 334 -10.61 -28.49 -8.03
C GLY A 334 -11.05 -29.00 -6.66
N GLN A 335 -10.14 -29.09 -5.70
CA GLN A 335 -10.44 -29.49 -4.31
C GLN A 335 -11.33 -28.46 -3.60
N GLN A 336 -11.10 -27.16 -3.77
CA GLN A 336 -11.92 -26.11 -3.18
C GLN A 336 -13.35 -26.11 -3.73
N ILE A 337 -13.51 -26.27 -5.04
CA ILE A 337 -14.81 -26.38 -5.68
C ILE A 337 -15.53 -27.64 -5.21
N ALA A 338 -14.86 -28.78 -5.12
CA ALA A 338 -15.43 -30.05 -4.65
C ALA A 338 -15.80 -29.99 -3.14
N ALA A 339 -15.08 -29.21 -2.34
CA ALA A 339 -15.37 -28.98 -0.92
C ALA A 339 -16.49 -27.94 -0.67
N GLY A 340 -17.05 -27.34 -1.72
CA GLY A 340 -18.13 -26.34 -1.61
C GLY A 340 -17.71 -25.04 -0.92
N ARG A 341 -16.42 -24.68 -0.97
CA ARG A 341 -15.86 -23.47 -0.38
C ARG A 341 -15.50 -22.45 -1.44
#